data_fac02ad370013133067a61be088a747e
#
_entry.id   fac02ad370013133067a61be088a747e
#
_cell.length_a   1.000
_cell.length_b   1.000
_cell.length_c   1.000
_cell.angle_alpha   90.00
_cell.angle_beta   90.00
_cell.angle_gamma   90.00
#
_symmetry.space_group_name_H-M   'P 1'
#
loop_
_entity.id
_entity.type
_entity.pdbx_description
1 polymer ?
#
loop_
_entity_poly.entity_id
_entity_poly.type
_entity_poly.pdbx_seq_one_letter_code
_entity_poly.pdbx_strand_id
1 'polypeptide(L)'
;MITETAHIESEHVSKYLVTLCRHFARKVPATWDETNGLVTFPPGQAVLTISDTKLTIVCGADSEEGLGKVKDIITSHVAMFSRRDTIELQWMK
;
A
#
# COMPACT_ATOMS: atom_id res chain seq x y z
N MET A 1 2.58 -14.89 -9.95
CA MET A 1 2.00 -13.97 -8.96
C MET A 1 0.89 -13.16 -9.58
N ILE A 2 -0.22 -13.04 -8.89
CA ILE A 2 -1.37 -12.22 -9.32
C ILE A 2 -1.20 -10.85 -8.68
N THR A 3 -1.36 -9.78 -9.45
CA THR A 3 -1.20 -8.41 -8.94
C THR A 3 -2.39 -7.54 -9.27
N GLU A 4 -2.64 -6.56 -8.40
CA GLU A 4 -3.56 -5.45 -8.68
C GLU A 4 -2.91 -4.17 -8.18
N THR A 5 -3.22 -3.07 -8.84
CA THR A 5 -2.59 -1.78 -8.61
C THR A 5 -3.64 -0.73 -8.24
N ALA A 6 -3.32 0.09 -7.25
CA ALA A 6 -4.13 1.26 -6.90
C ALA A 6 -3.25 2.49 -6.86
N HIS A 7 -3.84 3.65 -7.09
CA HIS A 7 -3.14 4.93 -7.05
C HIS A 7 -3.80 5.86 -6.05
N ILE A 8 -2.98 6.67 -5.38
CA ILE A 8 -3.44 7.74 -4.50
C ILE A 8 -2.79 9.02 -4.99
N GLU A 9 -3.56 10.06 -5.21
CA GLU A 9 -3.02 11.39 -5.50
C GLU A 9 -3.29 12.32 -4.33
N SER A 10 -2.23 12.90 -3.79
CA SER A 10 -2.29 13.79 -2.64
C SER A 10 -0.95 14.49 -2.48
N GLU A 11 -0.98 15.69 -1.92
CA GLU A 11 0.24 16.37 -1.52
C GLU A 11 0.94 15.65 -0.36
N HIS A 12 0.27 14.71 0.28
CA HIS A 12 0.77 14.01 1.47
C HIS A 12 1.23 12.58 1.21
N VAL A 13 1.46 12.19 -0.06
CA VAL A 13 1.80 10.80 -0.39
C VAL A 13 3.08 10.30 0.28
N SER A 14 4.10 11.16 0.42
CA SER A 14 5.33 10.78 1.11
C SER A 14 5.06 10.40 2.56
N LYS A 15 4.21 11.16 3.22
CA LYS A 15 3.81 10.90 4.60
C LYS A 15 3.03 9.60 4.70
N TYR A 16 2.14 9.35 3.76
CA TYR A 16 1.36 8.11 3.74
C TYR A 16 2.26 6.89 3.58
N LEU A 17 3.22 6.94 2.65
CA LEU A 17 4.14 5.83 2.44
C LEU A 17 4.91 5.50 3.72
N VAL A 18 5.53 6.51 4.33
CA VAL A 18 6.34 6.31 5.54
C VAL A 18 5.48 5.81 6.69
N THR A 19 4.30 6.40 6.88
CA THR A 19 3.39 6.03 7.96
C THR A 19 2.92 4.59 7.81
N LEU A 20 2.51 4.20 6.60
CA LEU A 20 2.07 2.83 6.33
C LEU A 20 3.18 1.83 6.56
N CYS A 21 4.36 2.07 5.99
CA CYS A 21 5.48 1.13 6.11
C CYS A 21 5.95 1.01 7.56
N ARG A 22 6.03 2.13 8.27
CA ARG A 22 6.43 2.12 9.68
C ARG A 22 5.42 1.34 10.53
N HIS A 23 4.14 1.51 10.26
CA HIS A 23 3.10 0.79 10.97
C HIS A 23 3.21 -0.71 10.73
N PHE A 24 3.34 -1.12 9.47
CA PHE A 24 3.43 -2.53 9.14
C PHE A 24 4.72 -3.18 9.65
N ALA A 25 5.82 -2.41 9.73
CA ALA A 25 7.10 -2.94 10.22
C ALA A 25 7.04 -3.46 11.65
N ARG A 26 6.01 -3.11 12.39
CA ARG A 26 5.80 -3.61 13.75
C ARG A 26 5.40 -5.08 13.78
N LYS A 27 4.82 -5.58 12.71
CA LYS A 27 4.27 -6.95 12.69
C LYS A 27 4.80 -7.81 11.55
N VAL A 28 5.26 -7.19 10.45
CA VAL A 28 5.72 -7.91 9.26
C VAL A 28 6.97 -7.24 8.71
N PRO A 29 7.77 -7.96 7.91
CA PRO A 29 8.93 -7.34 7.28
C PRO A 29 8.51 -6.17 6.39
N ALA A 30 9.13 -5.02 6.59
CA ALA A 30 8.89 -3.85 5.76
C ALA A 30 10.19 -3.06 5.61
N THR A 31 10.47 -2.62 4.39
CA THR A 31 11.60 -1.74 4.08
C THR A 31 11.07 -0.57 3.28
N TRP A 32 11.63 0.61 3.49
CA TRP A 32 11.19 1.79 2.75
C TRP A 32 12.26 2.88 2.77
N ASP A 33 12.17 3.76 1.79
CA ASP A 33 12.88 5.04 1.78
C ASP A 33 11.86 6.14 1.48
N GLU A 34 12.32 7.30 1.00
CA GLU A 34 11.43 8.44 0.78
C GLU A 34 10.43 8.23 -0.37
N THR A 35 10.74 7.36 -1.32
CA THR A 35 9.94 7.20 -2.54
C THR A 35 9.51 5.75 -2.81
N ASN A 36 10.06 4.79 -2.09
CA ASN A 36 9.78 3.38 -2.33
C ASN A 36 9.55 2.64 -1.02
N GLY A 37 8.68 1.64 -1.06
CA GLY A 37 8.43 0.77 0.07
C GLY A 37 8.08 -0.64 -0.38
N LEU A 38 8.43 -1.62 0.45
CA LEU A 38 8.06 -3.01 0.23
C LEU A 38 7.62 -3.58 1.57
N VAL A 39 6.41 -4.11 1.62
CA VAL A 39 5.86 -4.77 2.79
C VAL A 39 5.52 -6.19 2.41
N THR A 40 6.02 -7.15 3.20
CA THR A 40 5.78 -8.57 2.95
C THR A 40 4.80 -9.10 3.99
N PHE A 41 3.62 -9.52 3.54
CA PHE A 41 2.59 -10.12 4.38
C PHE A 41 2.61 -11.64 4.22
N PRO A 42 2.07 -12.40 5.18
CA PRO A 42 1.96 -13.85 5.02
C PRO A 42 1.29 -14.28 3.70
N PRO A 43 0.17 -13.66 3.28
CA PRO A 43 -0.47 -14.06 2.01
C PRO A 43 0.16 -13.45 0.76
N GLY A 44 1.01 -12.41 0.87
CA GLY A 44 1.57 -11.75 -0.30
C GLY A 44 2.39 -10.52 0.05
N GLN A 45 2.42 -9.55 -0.86
CA GLN A 45 3.25 -8.36 -0.67
C GLN A 45 2.58 -7.11 -1.22
N ALA A 46 3.08 -5.96 -0.78
CA ALA A 46 2.69 -4.65 -1.34
C ALA A 46 3.95 -3.86 -1.66
N VAL A 47 4.02 -3.34 -2.88
CA VAL A 47 5.11 -2.45 -3.32
C VAL A 47 4.53 -1.06 -3.47
N LEU A 48 5.15 -0.08 -2.81
CA LEU A 48 4.71 1.30 -2.82
C LEU A 48 5.76 2.16 -3.51
N THR A 49 5.33 3.01 -4.45
CA THR A 49 6.25 3.87 -5.20
C THR A 49 5.63 5.25 -5.35
N ILE A 50 6.42 6.30 -5.13
CA ILE A 50 5.96 7.68 -5.27
C ILE A 50 6.58 8.30 -6.52
N SER A 51 5.74 8.96 -7.32
CA SER A 51 6.14 9.79 -8.44
C SER A 51 5.32 11.08 -8.35
N ASP A 52 6.00 12.21 -8.16
CA ASP A 52 5.37 13.51 -7.92
C ASP A 52 4.37 13.45 -6.74
N THR A 53 3.09 13.69 -6.98
CA THR A 53 2.05 13.63 -5.96
C THR A 53 1.24 12.34 -6.03
N LYS A 54 1.77 11.32 -6.72
CA LYS A 54 1.07 10.05 -6.88
C LYS A 54 1.80 8.93 -6.14
N LEU A 55 1.07 8.22 -5.31
CA LEU A 55 1.53 6.97 -4.68
C LEU A 55 0.88 5.80 -5.42
N THR A 56 1.71 4.91 -5.94
CA THR A 56 1.28 3.70 -6.59
C THR A 56 1.49 2.52 -5.66
N ILE A 57 0.45 1.73 -5.44
CA ILE A 57 0.50 0.55 -4.57
C ILE A 57 0.19 -0.67 -5.43
N VAL A 58 1.16 -1.59 -5.53
CA VAL A 58 0.99 -2.84 -6.26
C VAL A 58 0.94 -3.97 -5.24
N CYS A 59 -0.22 -4.59 -5.11
CA CYS A 59 -0.38 -5.76 -4.25
C CYS A 59 -0.22 -7.02 -5.07
N GLY A 60 0.47 -8.03 -4.54
CA GLY A 60 0.68 -9.29 -5.22
C GLY A 60 0.57 -10.47 -4.27
N ALA A 61 0.10 -11.59 -4.78
CA ALA A 61 -0.01 -12.84 -4.04
C ALA A 61 -0.08 -14.02 -5.02
N ASP A 62 0.11 -15.23 -4.51
CA ASP A 62 0.06 -16.44 -5.34
C ASP A 62 -1.35 -16.94 -5.61
N SER A 63 -2.34 -16.39 -4.92
CA SER A 63 -3.74 -16.75 -5.12
C SER A 63 -4.62 -15.50 -5.06
N GLU A 64 -5.81 -15.59 -5.64
CA GLU A 64 -6.77 -14.48 -5.57
C GLU A 64 -7.25 -14.24 -4.14
N GLU A 65 -7.39 -15.30 -3.36
CA GLU A 65 -7.75 -15.19 -1.95
C GLU A 65 -6.69 -14.41 -1.18
N GLY A 66 -5.41 -14.76 -1.37
CA GLY A 66 -4.30 -14.05 -0.73
C GLY A 66 -4.22 -12.60 -1.17
N LEU A 67 -4.41 -12.35 -2.46
CA LEU A 67 -4.42 -11.00 -3.00
C LEU A 67 -5.55 -10.15 -2.37
N GLY A 68 -6.73 -10.72 -2.23
CA GLY A 68 -7.84 -10.04 -1.58
C GLY A 68 -7.52 -9.64 -0.15
N LYS A 69 -6.84 -10.50 0.60
CA LYS A 69 -6.41 -10.20 1.97
C LYS A 69 -5.41 -9.05 2.02
N VAL A 70 -4.43 -9.05 1.13
CA VAL A 70 -3.44 -7.96 1.06
C VAL A 70 -4.12 -6.64 0.73
N LYS A 71 -5.01 -6.63 -0.27
CA LYS A 71 -5.74 -5.43 -0.65
C LYS A 71 -6.60 -4.89 0.50
N ASP A 72 -7.28 -5.77 1.23
CA ASP A 72 -8.10 -5.36 2.37
C ASP A 72 -7.27 -4.73 3.48
N ILE A 73 -6.12 -5.30 3.77
CA ILE A 73 -5.21 -4.74 4.77
C ILE A 73 -4.77 -3.33 4.37
N ILE A 74 -4.33 -3.17 3.13
CA ILE A 74 -3.89 -1.87 2.61
C ILE A 74 -5.04 -0.86 2.62
N THR A 75 -6.20 -1.25 2.11
CA THR A 75 -7.37 -0.37 2.03
C THR A 75 -7.78 0.13 3.42
N SER A 76 -7.84 -0.77 4.39
CA SER A 76 -8.22 -0.42 5.77
C SER A 76 -7.24 0.56 6.39
N HIS A 77 -5.94 0.36 6.17
CA HIS A 77 -4.92 1.23 6.76
C HIS A 77 -4.84 2.58 6.06
N VAL A 78 -5.01 2.62 4.74
CA VAL A 78 -5.07 3.89 4.02
C VAL A 78 -6.25 4.72 4.53
N ALA A 79 -7.41 4.11 4.70
CA ALA A 79 -8.58 4.80 5.25
C ALA A 79 -8.31 5.34 6.65
N MET A 80 -7.59 4.58 7.47
CA MET A 80 -7.25 4.98 8.84
C MET A 80 -6.31 6.19 8.88
N PHE A 81 -5.31 6.23 7.99
CA PHE A 81 -4.27 7.25 8.01
C PHE A 81 -4.54 8.46 7.12
N SER A 82 -5.60 8.44 6.32
CA SER A 82 -5.91 9.50 5.38
C SER A 82 -7.13 10.34 5.81
N ARG A 83 -7.21 10.66 7.08
CA ARG A 83 -8.39 11.35 7.64
C ARG A 83 -8.67 12.71 7.03
N ARG A 84 -7.65 13.39 6.52
CA ARG A 84 -7.78 14.74 5.95
C ARG A 84 -8.15 14.73 4.47
N ASP A 85 -7.89 13.61 3.80
CA ASP A 85 -8.20 13.44 2.39
C ASP A 85 -9.28 12.39 2.26
N THR A 86 -10.22 12.62 1.36
CA THR A 86 -11.16 11.57 0.99
C THR A 86 -10.47 10.71 -0.05
N ILE A 87 -9.89 9.60 0.39
CA ILE A 87 -9.16 8.71 -0.49
C ILE A 87 -9.94 7.42 -0.68
N GLU A 88 -10.21 7.11 -1.92
CA GLU A 88 -10.90 5.90 -2.30
C GLU A 88 -10.01 5.11 -3.23
N LEU A 89 -9.56 3.93 -2.78
CA LEU A 89 -8.71 3.08 -3.59
C LEU A 89 -9.53 2.33 -4.62
N GLN A 90 -9.11 2.43 -5.87
CA GLN A 90 -9.70 1.66 -6.96
C GLN A 90 -8.63 0.73 -7.50
N TRP A 91 -8.88 -0.56 -7.36
CA TRP A 91 -7.90 -1.58 -7.74
C TRP A 91 -8.08 -1.96 -9.20
N MET A 92 -6.97 -2.01 -9.92
CA MET A 92 -6.93 -2.39 -11.33
C MET A 92 -5.95 -3.54 -11.52
N LYS A 93 -6.35 -4.45 -12.36
CA LYS A 93 -5.49 -5.60 -12.70
C LYS A 93 -4.37 -5.23 -13.65
#